data_07b6d4f1d3a82cd0d950b04ac809923e
#
_entry.id   07b6d4f1d3a82cd0d950b04ac809923e
#
_cell.length_a   1.000
_cell.length_b   1.000
_cell.length_c   1.000
_cell.angle_alpha   90.00
_cell.angle_beta   90.00
_cell.angle_gamma   90.00
#
_symmetry.space_group_name_H-M   'P 1'
#
loop_
_entity.id
_entity.type
_entity.pdbx_description
1 polymer ?
#
loop_
_entity_poly.entity_id
_entity_poly.type
_entity_poly.pdbx_seq_one_letter_code
_entity_poly.pdbx_strand_id
1 'polypeptide(L)'
;MVRASVNEIEKIERGYWGRKCREIISDWRLYVMLVPLLFFLVCWKYLPIGSMIMSFKNYEAASNKQVYGSNWVGLFYFDYIMFGSEAAKFWKAFRNTFTLSFYGMVFGFPFPILLALLFSEIKSTWYRATVQIFCYLPKFVSTVVVTSITILLLRPSLENGGVVTQQPGPITSLIQAITGQTGLDIMKDPKCFRAVYQVTGIWETAGYGSIVYFAAILGISPTNYEAARIDGASKMQQIRYVTIPGMTATLVIMLILDIGKLLTIGYEKVILLQGTSPDVLFETAETISTYVWHLNLGSNVNKAAGAAADMLNSVISMLLVIGSNQIARKVSSTSLY
;
A
#
# COMPACT_ATOMS: atom_id res chain seq x y z
N MET A 1 -31.25 -4.35 -53.74
CA MET A 1 -31.55 -3.70 -52.47
C MET A 1 -30.40 -3.76 -51.45
N VAL A 2 -29.74 -4.89 -51.22
CA VAL A 2 -28.65 -5.03 -50.17
C VAL A 2 -27.41 -4.14 -50.45
N ARG A 3 -27.00 -3.93 -51.72
CA ARG A 3 -25.85 -3.05 -52.04
C ARG A 3 -26.10 -1.55 -51.80
N ALA A 4 -27.34 -1.09 -51.92
CA ALA A 4 -27.70 0.30 -51.64
C ALA A 4 -27.62 0.62 -50.15
N SER A 5 -27.99 -0.31 -49.26
CA SER A 5 -27.93 -0.14 -47.82
C SER A 5 -26.49 -0.14 -47.28
N VAL A 6 -25.57 -0.90 -47.87
CA VAL A 6 -24.14 -0.90 -47.48
C VAL A 6 -23.48 0.44 -47.81
N ASN A 7 -23.77 1.02 -49.00
CA ASN A 7 -23.22 2.35 -49.39
C ASN A 7 -23.79 3.49 -48.51
N GLU A 8 -25.02 3.39 -48.02
CA GLU A 8 -25.59 4.39 -47.12
C GLU A 8 -24.97 4.27 -45.73
N ILE A 9 -24.71 3.06 -45.21
CA ILE A 9 -24.01 2.84 -43.93
C ILE A 9 -22.59 3.38 -44.00
N GLU A 10 -21.83 3.08 -45.06
CA GLU A 10 -20.49 3.64 -45.26
C GLU A 10 -20.46 5.18 -45.34
N LYS A 11 -21.51 5.78 -45.94
CA LYS A 11 -21.62 7.23 -46.04
C LYS A 11 -21.94 7.90 -44.70
N ILE A 12 -22.75 7.23 -43.89
CA ILE A 12 -23.05 7.67 -42.52
C ILE A 12 -21.83 7.52 -41.60
N GLU A 13 -21.08 6.42 -41.71
CA GLU A 13 -19.83 6.22 -40.97
C GLU A 13 -18.75 7.24 -41.33
N ARG A 14 -18.51 7.54 -42.63
CA ARG A 14 -17.57 8.58 -43.07
C ARG A 14 -17.98 9.96 -42.57
N GLY A 15 -19.27 10.28 -42.56
CA GLY A 15 -19.78 11.54 -42.02
C GLY A 15 -19.65 11.64 -40.48
N TYR A 16 -19.75 10.52 -39.78
CA TYR A 16 -19.57 10.43 -38.34
C TYR A 16 -18.10 10.65 -37.94
N TRP A 17 -17.17 9.96 -38.59
CA TRP A 17 -15.75 10.12 -38.34
C TRP A 17 -15.23 11.53 -38.70
N GLY A 18 -15.73 12.13 -39.76
CA GLY A 18 -15.37 13.49 -40.11
C GLY A 18 -15.84 14.53 -39.08
N ARG A 19 -17.02 14.33 -38.48
CA ARG A 19 -17.52 15.17 -37.38
C ARG A 19 -16.69 14.97 -36.11
N LYS A 20 -16.42 13.74 -35.74
CA LYS A 20 -15.58 13.42 -34.58
C LYS A 20 -14.16 13.98 -34.72
N CYS A 21 -13.53 13.85 -35.87
CA CYS A 21 -12.21 14.43 -36.11
C CYS A 21 -12.23 15.97 -35.99
N ARG A 22 -13.30 16.62 -36.43
CA ARG A 22 -13.43 18.08 -36.29
C ARG A 22 -13.64 18.50 -34.83
N GLU A 23 -14.41 17.75 -34.04
CA GLU A 23 -14.55 17.96 -32.61
C GLU A 23 -13.23 17.76 -31.88
N ILE A 24 -12.49 16.69 -32.18
CA ILE A 24 -11.17 16.43 -31.63
C ILE A 24 -10.20 17.59 -31.93
N ILE A 25 -10.19 18.08 -33.17
CA ILE A 25 -9.34 19.22 -33.56
C ILE A 25 -9.80 20.50 -32.86
N SER A 26 -11.09 20.73 -32.72
CA SER A 26 -11.63 21.88 -31.98
C SER A 26 -11.17 21.91 -30.51
N ASP A 27 -11.05 20.74 -29.91
CA ASP A 27 -10.70 20.58 -28.49
C ASP A 27 -9.18 20.39 -28.25
N TRP A 28 -8.34 20.78 -29.24
CA TRP A 28 -6.88 20.62 -29.20
C TRP A 28 -6.24 21.12 -27.88
N ARG A 29 -6.82 22.17 -27.27
CA ARG A 29 -6.34 22.74 -26.00
C ARG A 29 -6.39 21.73 -24.87
N LEU A 30 -7.44 20.88 -24.82
CA LEU A 30 -7.58 19.82 -23.82
C LEU A 30 -6.51 18.74 -24.02
N TYR A 31 -6.23 18.38 -25.28
CA TYR A 31 -5.17 17.41 -25.59
C TYR A 31 -3.78 17.92 -25.26
N VAL A 32 -3.51 19.20 -25.50
CA VAL A 32 -2.24 19.82 -25.08
C VAL A 32 -2.05 19.77 -23.57
N MET A 33 -3.12 19.94 -22.77
CA MET A 33 -3.05 19.78 -21.32
C MET A 33 -2.77 18.33 -20.89
N LEU A 34 -3.12 17.32 -21.70
CA LEU A 34 -2.82 15.92 -21.43
C LEU A 34 -1.37 15.54 -21.79
N VAL A 35 -0.71 16.28 -22.69
CA VAL A 35 0.66 15.94 -23.13
C VAL A 35 1.65 15.79 -21.99
N PRO A 36 1.76 16.71 -21.00
CA PRO A 36 2.68 16.55 -19.88
C PRO A 36 2.40 15.27 -19.07
N LEU A 37 1.11 14.95 -18.86
CA LEU A 37 0.70 13.74 -18.15
C LEU A 37 1.08 12.48 -18.93
N LEU A 38 0.77 12.43 -20.22
CA LEU A 38 1.10 11.30 -21.09
C LEU A 38 2.62 11.12 -21.19
N PHE A 39 3.36 12.22 -21.35
CA PHE A 39 4.82 12.19 -21.36
C PHE A 39 5.37 11.59 -20.05
N PHE A 40 4.87 12.05 -18.90
CA PHE A 40 5.24 11.49 -17.61
C PHE A 40 4.92 9.99 -17.52
N LEU A 41 3.71 9.58 -17.91
CA LEU A 41 3.31 8.16 -17.88
C LEU A 41 4.22 7.31 -18.76
N VAL A 42 4.49 7.74 -20.00
CA VAL A 42 5.35 7.00 -20.92
C VAL A 42 6.77 6.89 -20.38
N CYS A 43 7.39 8.01 -19.98
CA CYS A 43 8.78 8.03 -19.54
C CYS A 43 9.01 7.35 -18.19
N TRP A 44 8.11 7.50 -17.21
CA TRP A 44 8.32 7.03 -15.83
C TRP A 44 7.54 5.77 -15.47
N LYS A 45 6.50 5.40 -16.21
CA LYS A 45 5.72 4.20 -15.94
C LYS A 45 5.89 3.12 -16.99
N TYR A 46 5.78 3.47 -18.28
CA TYR A 46 5.83 2.48 -19.36
C TYR A 46 7.25 2.12 -19.79
N LEU A 47 8.14 3.09 -19.92
CA LEU A 47 9.52 2.85 -20.37
C LEU A 47 10.30 1.92 -19.40
N PRO A 48 10.17 2.04 -18.07
CA PRO A 48 10.80 1.10 -17.12
C PRO A 48 10.29 -0.34 -17.22
N ILE A 49 9.08 -0.59 -17.75
CA ILE A 49 8.58 -1.97 -17.97
C ILE A 49 9.54 -2.74 -18.88
N GLY A 50 10.17 -2.05 -19.84
CA GLY A 50 11.22 -2.67 -20.68
C GLY A 50 12.41 -3.24 -19.90
N SER A 51 12.69 -2.73 -18.72
CA SER A 51 13.75 -3.26 -17.86
C SER A 51 13.40 -4.59 -17.21
N MET A 52 12.11 -4.96 -17.14
CA MET A 52 11.68 -6.28 -16.65
C MET A 52 12.21 -7.44 -17.51
N ILE A 53 12.59 -7.15 -18.78
CA ILE A 53 13.24 -8.13 -19.65
C ILE A 53 14.57 -8.65 -19.06
N MET A 54 15.14 -7.89 -18.11
CA MET A 54 16.35 -8.26 -17.38
C MET A 54 16.19 -9.58 -16.62
N SER A 55 14.99 -9.89 -16.12
CA SER A 55 14.68 -11.14 -15.40
C SER A 55 14.84 -12.39 -16.27
N PHE A 56 14.81 -12.24 -17.60
CA PHE A 56 14.96 -13.32 -18.59
C PHE A 56 16.35 -13.39 -19.23
N LYS A 57 17.24 -12.46 -18.85
CA LYS A 57 18.58 -12.34 -19.46
C LYS A 57 19.68 -12.47 -18.40
N ASN A 58 20.81 -13.05 -18.81
CA ASN A 58 22.00 -13.09 -17.98
C ASN A 58 22.66 -11.71 -17.92
N TYR A 59 22.06 -10.81 -17.11
CA TYR A 59 22.52 -9.45 -16.94
C TYR A 59 23.39 -9.37 -15.68
N GLU A 60 24.68 -9.08 -15.90
CA GLU A 60 25.64 -8.77 -14.84
C GLU A 60 25.91 -7.27 -14.83
N ALA A 61 25.60 -6.61 -13.70
CA ALA A 61 25.79 -5.16 -13.57
C ALA A 61 27.27 -4.74 -13.67
N ALA A 62 28.18 -5.63 -13.35
CA ALA A 62 29.65 -5.41 -13.44
C ALA A 62 30.19 -5.55 -14.86
N SER A 63 29.48 -6.24 -15.76
CA SER A 63 29.85 -6.31 -17.17
C SER A 63 29.28 -5.08 -17.89
N ASN A 64 30.10 -4.37 -18.68
CA ASN A 64 29.65 -3.22 -19.48
C ASN A 64 28.61 -3.56 -20.55
N LYS A 65 27.93 -4.71 -20.46
CA LYS A 65 26.87 -5.12 -21.38
C LYS A 65 25.57 -4.46 -21.00
N GLN A 66 24.94 -3.83 -21.97
CA GLN A 66 23.59 -3.31 -21.82
C GLN A 66 22.60 -4.47 -21.66
N VAL A 67 21.48 -4.24 -20.98
CA VAL A 67 20.40 -5.24 -20.76
C VAL A 67 19.99 -5.91 -22.07
N TYR A 68 19.84 -5.15 -23.16
CA TYR A 68 19.45 -5.68 -24.46
C TYR A 68 20.52 -6.53 -25.15
N GLY A 69 21.80 -6.31 -24.84
CA GLY A 69 22.95 -7.07 -25.37
C GLY A 69 23.31 -8.35 -24.59
N SER A 70 22.66 -8.61 -23.45
CA SER A 70 22.89 -9.78 -22.62
C SER A 70 22.22 -11.03 -23.20
N ASN A 71 22.79 -12.20 -22.94
CA ASN A 71 22.26 -13.47 -23.41
C ASN A 71 20.92 -13.81 -22.77
N TRP A 72 20.02 -14.41 -23.54
CA TRP A 72 18.73 -14.87 -23.04
C TRP A 72 18.91 -16.17 -22.25
N VAL A 73 18.37 -16.24 -21.03
CA VAL A 73 18.43 -17.42 -20.15
C VAL A 73 17.04 -17.95 -19.75
N GLY A 74 15.98 -17.41 -20.34
CA GLY A 74 14.62 -17.84 -20.07
C GLY A 74 14.22 -17.65 -18.60
N LEU A 75 13.69 -18.70 -17.98
CA LEU A 75 13.18 -18.66 -16.60
C LEU A 75 14.23 -18.97 -15.52
N PHE A 76 15.52 -18.95 -15.86
CA PHE A 76 16.61 -19.33 -14.95
C PHE A 76 16.55 -18.58 -13.61
N TYR A 77 16.35 -17.26 -13.60
CA TYR A 77 16.30 -16.47 -12.37
C TYR A 77 15.05 -16.73 -11.55
N PHE A 78 13.95 -17.10 -12.17
CA PHE A 78 12.74 -17.52 -11.46
C PHE A 78 12.94 -18.85 -10.74
N ASP A 79 13.56 -19.81 -11.41
CA ASP A 79 13.94 -21.09 -10.80
C ASP A 79 14.95 -20.90 -9.68
N TYR A 80 15.98 -20.08 -9.90
CA TYR A 80 17.01 -19.73 -8.93
C TYR A 80 16.46 -19.17 -7.63
N ILE A 81 15.46 -18.25 -7.69
CA ILE A 81 14.87 -17.63 -6.48
C ILE A 81 13.76 -18.48 -5.86
N MET A 82 13.05 -19.30 -6.64
CA MET A 82 11.94 -20.10 -6.11
C MET A 82 12.38 -21.48 -5.60
N PHE A 83 13.35 -22.09 -6.24
CA PHE A 83 13.76 -23.49 -5.99
C PHE A 83 15.27 -23.65 -5.85
N GLY A 84 16.07 -22.66 -6.22
CA GLY A 84 17.52 -22.68 -6.15
C GLY A 84 18.09 -22.27 -4.79
N SER A 85 19.34 -21.82 -4.78
CA SER A 85 20.09 -21.45 -3.57
C SER A 85 19.51 -20.24 -2.80
N GLU A 86 18.75 -19.36 -3.45
CA GLU A 86 18.10 -18.20 -2.82
C GLU A 86 16.66 -18.50 -2.34
N ALA A 87 16.14 -19.71 -2.59
CA ALA A 87 14.74 -20.07 -2.28
C ALA A 87 14.38 -19.85 -0.81
N ALA A 88 15.24 -20.21 0.13
CA ALA A 88 15.00 -20.06 1.55
C ALA A 88 14.81 -18.57 1.95
N LYS A 89 15.62 -17.67 1.38
CA LYS A 89 15.53 -16.23 1.64
C LYS A 89 14.28 -15.63 0.98
N PHE A 90 14.01 -15.99 -0.27
CA PHE A 90 12.83 -15.50 -1.00
C PHE A 90 11.53 -15.90 -0.31
N TRP A 91 11.35 -17.18 0.04
CA TRP A 91 10.13 -17.64 0.69
C TRP A 91 9.95 -17.09 2.10
N LYS A 92 11.06 -16.83 2.81
CA LYS A 92 11.05 -16.10 4.09
C LYS A 92 10.56 -14.67 3.90
N ALA A 93 11.12 -13.93 2.95
CA ALA A 93 10.71 -12.58 2.62
C ALA A 93 9.24 -12.52 2.17
N PHE A 94 8.81 -13.47 1.35
CA PHE A 94 7.42 -13.61 0.93
C PHE A 94 6.47 -13.80 2.12
N ARG A 95 6.78 -14.77 3.01
CA ARG A 95 6.00 -15.04 4.23
C ARG A 95 5.90 -13.81 5.12
N ASN A 96 7.02 -13.09 5.33
CA ASN A 96 7.03 -11.90 6.16
C ASN A 96 6.23 -10.77 5.54
N THR A 97 6.36 -10.55 4.21
CA THR A 97 5.56 -9.57 3.47
C THR A 97 4.07 -9.86 3.63
N PHE A 98 3.67 -11.09 3.37
CA PHE A 98 2.28 -11.52 3.52
C PHE A 98 1.77 -11.33 4.96
N THR A 99 2.56 -11.76 5.95
CA THR A 99 2.19 -11.65 7.38
C THR A 99 2.05 -10.19 7.82
N LEU A 100 3.01 -9.32 7.46
CA LEU A 100 2.93 -7.89 7.79
C LEU A 100 1.73 -7.22 7.14
N SER A 101 1.49 -7.50 5.86
CA SER A 101 0.35 -6.93 5.13
C SER A 101 -0.98 -7.45 5.64
N PHE A 102 -1.06 -8.74 5.96
CA PHE A 102 -2.26 -9.33 6.55
C PHE A 102 -2.60 -8.70 7.90
N TYR A 103 -1.60 -8.47 8.75
CA TYR A 103 -1.81 -7.73 10.00
C TYR A 103 -2.21 -6.28 9.73
N GLY A 104 -1.60 -5.63 8.73
CA GLY A 104 -1.99 -4.28 8.29
C GLY A 104 -3.46 -4.24 7.85
N MET A 105 -3.93 -5.24 7.12
CA MET A 105 -5.32 -5.34 6.71
C MET A 105 -6.25 -5.60 7.91
N VAL A 106 -5.93 -6.57 8.76
CA VAL A 106 -6.80 -6.97 9.88
C VAL A 106 -6.89 -5.88 10.95
N PHE A 107 -5.77 -5.26 11.30
CA PHE A 107 -5.73 -4.23 12.34
C PHE A 107 -5.78 -2.82 11.78
N GLY A 108 -5.16 -2.54 10.63
CA GLY A 108 -5.09 -1.21 10.03
C GLY A 108 -6.37 -0.78 9.31
N PHE A 109 -7.06 -1.69 8.61
CA PHE A 109 -8.28 -1.37 7.88
C PHE A 109 -9.46 -0.90 8.76
N PRO A 110 -9.73 -1.46 9.96
CA PRO A 110 -10.82 -0.99 10.82
C PRO A 110 -10.59 0.38 11.44
N PHE A 111 -9.35 0.81 11.68
CA PHE A 111 -9.06 2.08 12.37
C PHE A 111 -9.55 3.32 11.62
N PRO A 112 -9.31 3.50 10.32
CA PRO A 112 -9.86 4.61 9.55
C PRO A 112 -11.39 4.65 9.57
N ILE A 113 -12.04 3.49 9.54
CA ILE A 113 -13.50 3.37 9.61
C ILE A 113 -14.00 3.84 10.98
N LEU A 114 -13.35 3.36 12.05
CA LEU A 114 -13.67 3.76 13.42
C LEU A 114 -13.52 5.29 13.59
N LEU A 115 -12.43 5.87 13.11
CA LEU A 115 -12.21 7.32 13.15
C LEU A 115 -13.29 8.07 12.37
N ALA A 116 -13.67 7.60 11.19
CA ALA A 116 -14.73 8.23 10.38
C ALA A 116 -16.08 8.21 11.12
N LEU A 117 -16.43 7.10 11.77
CA LEU A 117 -17.62 6.98 12.61
C LEU A 117 -17.57 7.95 13.80
N LEU A 118 -16.43 8.04 14.48
CA LEU A 118 -16.27 8.99 15.59
C LEU A 118 -16.38 10.45 15.12
N PHE A 119 -15.77 10.79 13.98
CA PHE A 119 -15.89 12.15 13.41
C PHE A 119 -17.32 12.49 13.01
N SER A 120 -18.11 11.53 12.55
CA SER A 120 -19.51 11.76 12.17
C SER A 120 -20.42 12.09 13.38
N GLU A 121 -20.04 11.65 14.58
CA GLU A 121 -20.80 11.92 15.81
C GLU A 121 -20.45 13.28 16.45
N ILE A 122 -19.35 13.92 16.06
CA ILE A 122 -18.97 15.24 16.59
C ILE A 122 -19.89 16.32 16.02
N LYS A 123 -20.69 16.93 16.87
CA LYS A 123 -21.68 17.96 16.49
C LYS A 123 -21.02 19.31 16.13
N SER A 124 -20.00 19.71 16.90
CA SER A 124 -19.31 20.99 16.67
C SER A 124 -18.40 20.89 15.44
N THR A 125 -18.69 21.69 14.43
CA THR A 125 -17.89 21.71 13.18
C THR A 125 -16.45 22.16 13.41
N TRP A 126 -16.24 23.16 14.28
CA TRP A 126 -14.90 23.64 14.63
C TRP A 126 -14.08 22.56 15.36
N TYR A 127 -14.68 21.94 16.39
CA TYR A 127 -14.00 20.88 17.15
C TYR A 127 -13.67 19.68 16.26
N ARG A 128 -14.62 19.25 15.42
CA ARG A 128 -14.40 18.18 14.45
C ARG A 128 -13.26 18.51 13.50
N ALA A 129 -13.23 19.70 12.90
CA ALA A 129 -12.18 20.13 12.00
C ALA A 129 -10.81 20.13 12.70
N THR A 130 -10.72 20.62 13.92
CA THR A 130 -9.49 20.64 14.70
C THR A 130 -8.97 19.22 14.96
N VAL A 131 -9.83 18.32 15.43
CA VAL A 131 -9.44 16.92 15.68
C VAL A 131 -9.01 16.22 14.40
N GLN A 132 -9.72 16.44 13.29
CA GLN A 132 -9.38 15.89 11.97
C GLN A 132 -7.99 16.36 11.52
N ILE A 133 -7.67 17.67 11.66
CA ILE A 133 -6.35 18.19 11.30
C ILE A 133 -5.25 17.45 12.08
N PHE A 134 -5.38 17.30 13.39
CA PHE A 134 -4.40 16.60 14.22
C PHE A 134 -4.27 15.11 13.86
N CYS A 135 -5.38 14.43 13.52
CA CYS A 135 -5.37 13.05 13.11
C CYS A 135 -4.77 12.85 11.69
N TYR A 136 -4.91 13.85 10.81
CA TYR A 136 -4.39 13.77 9.43
C TYR A 136 -2.91 14.13 9.34
N LEU A 137 -2.43 14.97 10.26
CA LEU A 137 -1.08 15.54 10.25
C LEU A 137 0.05 14.49 10.11
N PRO A 138 0.02 13.33 10.81
CA PRO A 138 1.09 12.34 10.70
C PRO A 138 1.34 11.85 9.28
N LYS A 139 0.32 11.81 8.42
CA LYS A 139 0.45 11.37 7.02
C LYS A 139 1.29 12.32 6.16
N PHE A 140 1.35 13.59 6.51
CA PHE A 140 2.13 14.60 5.78
C PHE A 140 3.57 14.69 6.26
N VAL A 141 3.89 14.00 7.34
CA VAL A 141 5.25 13.88 7.85
C VAL A 141 6.00 12.79 7.07
N SER A 142 7.26 13.03 6.75
CA SER A 142 8.11 12.06 6.05
C SER A 142 8.24 10.76 6.85
N THR A 143 8.26 9.62 6.17
CA THR A 143 8.48 8.29 6.79
C THR A 143 9.76 8.24 7.62
N VAL A 144 10.81 8.97 7.21
CA VAL A 144 12.06 9.08 7.95
C VAL A 144 11.82 9.72 9.32
N VAL A 145 11.06 10.83 9.36
CA VAL A 145 10.76 11.54 10.62
C VAL A 145 9.88 10.69 11.52
N VAL A 146 8.82 10.08 10.96
CA VAL A 146 7.93 9.15 11.70
C VAL A 146 8.74 8.02 12.34
N THR A 147 9.63 7.41 11.56
CA THR A 147 10.49 6.31 12.04
C THR A 147 11.48 6.78 13.09
N SER A 148 12.10 7.96 12.90
CA SER A 148 13.02 8.55 13.87
C SER A 148 12.33 8.86 15.20
N ILE A 149 11.11 9.39 15.17
CA ILE A 149 10.30 9.59 16.37
C ILE A 149 10.01 8.25 17.05
N THR A 150 9.65 7.22 16.27
CA THR A 150 9.40 5.88 16.80
C THR A 150 10.63 5.30 17.50
N ILE A 151 11.80 5.40 16.87
CA ILE A 151 13.08 4.95 17.44
C ILE A 151 13.40 5.73 18.72
N LEU A 152 13.17 7.05 18.74
CA LEU A 152 13.39 7.88 19.92
C LEU A 152 12.49 7.48 21.09
N LEU A 153 11.20 7.22 20.81
CA LEU A 153 10.21 6.81 21.82
C LEU A 153 10.50 5.41 22.39
N LEU A 154 11.02 4.49 21.55
CA LEU A 154 11.30 3.10 21.88
C LEU A 154 12.79 2.84 22.21
N ARG A 155 13.61 3.87 22.29
CA ARG A 155 15.04 3.76 22.55
C ARG A 155 15.32 2.97 23.83
N PRO A 156 16.24 1.95 23.80
CA PRO A 156 16.61 1.20 25.00
C PRO A 156 17.44 2.04 25.98
N SER A 157 17.48 1.62 27.22
CA SER A 157 18.51 2.07 28.15
C SER A 157 19.83 1.38 27.81
N LEU A 158 20.91 2.12 27.75
CA LEU A 158 22.27 1.57 27.65
C LEU A 158 22.97 1.78 29.01
N GLU A 159 23.46 0.68 29.55
CA GLU A 159 24.24 0.68 30.77
C GLU A 159 25.65 0.13 30.47
N ASN A 160 26.67 0.84 30.90
CA ASN A 160 28.03 0.42 30.74
C ASN A 160 28.74 0.50 32.10
N GLY A 161 29.17 -0.66 32.63
CA GLY A 161 29.83 -0.77 33.91
C GLY A 161 29.01 -0.26 35.11
N GLY A 162 27.67 -0.46 35.09
CA GLY A 162 26.75 0.00 36.15
C GLY A 162 26.35 1.48 36.03
N VAL A 163 26.83 2.19 34.98
CA VAL A 163 26.42 3.57 34.71
C VAL A 163 25.48 3.61 33.52
N VAL A 164 24.32 4.24 33.72
CA VAL A 164 23.38 4.47 32.63
C VAL A 164 23.95 5.54 31.70
N THR A 165 24.44 5.10 30.53
CA THR A 165 25.00 5.97 29.50
C THR A 165 23.95 6.55 28.56
N GLN A 166 22.79 5.90 28.47
CA GLN A 166 21.67 6.36 27.67
C GLN A 166 20.36 6.10 28.40
N GLN A 167 19.56 7.14 28.58
CA GLN A 167 18.22 7.04 29.14
C GLN A 167 17.26 6.33 28.17
N PRO A 168 16.37 5.47 28.66
CA PRO A 168 15.34 4.83 27.83
C PRO A 168 14.37 5.86 27.28
N GLY A 169 13.81 5.57 26.12
CA GLY A 169 12.72 6.39 25.54
C GLY A 169 11.46 6.33 26.42
N PRO A 170 10.54 7.31 26.29
CA PRO A 170 9.36 7.42 27.13
C PRO A 170 8.49 6.15 27.15
N ILE A 171 8.29 5.52 25.98
CA ILE A 171 7.49 4.27 25.89
C ILE A 171 8.25 3.11 26.51
N THR A 172 9.54 2.99 26.27
CA THR A 172 10.37 1.94 26.90
C THR A 172 10.37 2.09 28.41
N SER A 173 10.49 3.30 28.95
CA SER A 173 10.41 3.58 30.39
C SER A 173 9.06 3.16 30.98
N LEU A 174 7.96 3.45 30.28
CA LEU A 174 6.62 3.06 30.71
C LEU A 174 6.47 1.53 30.73
N ILE A 175 6.94 0.84 29.69
CA ILE A 175 6.89 -0.62 29.62
C ILE A 175 7.75 -1.25 30.72
N GLN A 176 8.97 -0.72 30.98
CA GLN A 176 9.83 -1.17 32.06
C GLN A 176 9.19 -0.98 33.44
N ALA A 177 8.50 0.16 33.66
CA ALA A 177 7.78 0.41 34.90
C ALA A 177 6.61 -0.55 35.12
N ILE A 178 5.91 -0.95 34.04
CA ILE A 178 4.78 -1.90 34.15
C ILE A 178 5.25 -3.35 34.29
N THR A 179 6.30 -3.75 33.54
CA THR A 179 6.78 -5.13 33.49
C THR A 179 7.82 -5.47 34.55
N GLY A 180 8.43 -4.45 35.15
CA GLY A 180 9.58 -4.63 36.06
C GLY A 180 10.87 -5.09 35.37
N GLN A 181 10.92 -5.19 34.07
CA GLN A 181 12.09 -5.62 33.29
C GLN A 181 13.00 -4.44 32.99
N THR A 182 14.27 -4.49 33.41
CA THR A 182 15.30 -3.53 33.02
C THR A 182 16.07 -4.01 31.80
N GLY A 183 16.63 -3.08 31.01
CA GLY A 183 17.44 -3.42 29.84
C GLY A 183 16.66 -3.90 28.60
N LEU A 184 15.34 -3.64 28.55
CA LEU A 184 14.50 -4.03 27.42
C LEU A 184 14.89 -3.26 26.14
N ASP A 185 15.26 -3.97 25.10
CA ASP A 185 15.51 -3.42 23.75
C ASP A 185 14.41 -3.89 22.78
N ILE A 186 13.31 -3.13 22.74
CA ILE A 186 12.14 -3.43 21.91
C ILE A 186 12.48 -3.39 20.43
N MET A 187 13.45 -2.53 20.06
CA MET A 187 13.83 -2.33 18.66
C MET A 187 14.68 -3.48 18.10
N LYS A 188 15.35 -4.24 18.97
CA LYS A 188 16.15 -5.41 18.57
C LYS A 188 15.40 -6.74 18.77
N ASP A 189 14.24 -6.74 19.41
CA ASP A 189 13.46 -7.98 19.58
C ASP A 189 12.68 -8.30 18.30
N PRO A 190 12.99 -9.41 17.59
CA PRO A 190 12.26 -9.82 16.39
C PRO A 190 10.75 -10.02 16.64
N LYS A 191 10.32 -10.35 17.85
CA LYS A 191 8.90 -10.53 18.18
C LYS A 191 8.15 -9.20 18.23
N CYS A 192 8.83 -8.14 18.65
CA CYS A 192 8.24 -6.80 18.77
C CYS A 192 8.18 -6.05 17.42
N PHE A 193 9.05 -6.38 16.45
CA PHE A 193 9.15 -5.67 15.19
C PHE A 193 7.80 -5.49 14.47
N ARG A 194 7.02 -6.59 14.36
CA ARG A 194 5.73 -6.54 13.66
C ARG A 194 4.73 -5.63 14.35
N ALA A 195 4.69 -5.63 15.67
CA ALA A 195 3.83 -4.75 16.46
C ALA A 195 4.23 -3.29 16.29
N VAL A 196 5.52 -2.98 16.39
CA VAL A 196 6.06 -1.62 16.17
C VAL A 196 5.74 -1.13 14.76
N TYR A 197 5.97 -1.95 13.74
CA TYR A 197 5.66 -1.63 12.35
C TYR A 197 4.17 -1.31 12.15
N GLN A 198 3.27 -2.14 12.72
CA GLN A 198 1.81 -1.96 12.57
C GLN A 198 1.29 -0.75 13.34
N VAL A 199 1.67 -0.59 14.61
CA VAL A 199 1.20 0.53 15.44
C VAL A 199 1.62 1.87 14.82
N THR A 200 2.88 1.97 14.40
CA THR A 200 3.37 3.20 13.73
C THR A 200 2.71 3.42 12.37
N GLY A 201 2.42 2.35 11.62
CA GLY A 201 1.71 2.43 10.34
C GLY A 201 0.26 2.90 10.52
N ILE A 202 -0.46 2.37 11.50
CA ILE A 202 -1.83 2.80 11.82
C ILE A 202 -1.83 4.27 12.24
N TRP A 203 -0.94 4.67 13.16
CA TRP A 203 -0.82 6.07 13.58
C TRP A 203 -0.55 7.02 12.41
N GLU A 204 0.34 6.62 11.50
CA GLU A 204 0.69 7.43 10.32
C GLU A 204 -0.47 7.57 9.33
N THR A 205 -1.26 6.51 9.11
CA THR A 205 -2.16 6.44 7.95
C THR A 205 -3.64 6.47 8.28
N ALA A 206 -4.06 6.07 9.48
CA ALA A 206 -5.47 5.88 9.82
C ALA A 206 -6.30 7.17 9.75
N GLY A 207 -5.73 8.27 10.23
CA GLY A 207 -6.41 9.58 10.17
C GLY A 207 -6.71 9.97 8.72
N TYR A 208 -5.71 10.00 7.87
CA TYR A 208 -5.88 10.36 6.46
C TYR A 208 -6.81 9.38 5.72
N GLY A 209 -6.66 8.08 5.97
CA GLY A 209 -7.52 7.04 5.42
C GLY A 209 -8.99 7.20 5.78
N SER A 210 -9.30 7.82 6.94
CA SER A 210 -10.67 8.05 7.40
C SER A 210 -11.45 9.05 6.54
N ILE A 211 -10.77 9.89 5.74
CA ILE A 211 -11.41 10.90 4.88
C ILE A 211 -12.41 10.25 3.91
N VAL A 212 -12.01 9.16 3.27
CA VAL A 212 -12.84 8.47 2.27
C VAL A 212 -14.11 7.89 2.91
N TYR A 213 -13.95 7.26 4.08
CA TYR A 213 -15.08 6.70 4.82
C TYR A 213 -15.97 7.79 5.40
N PHE A 214 -15.40 8.88 5.90
CA PHE A 214 -16.17 10.02 6.39
C PHE A 214 -16.99 10.67 5.28
N ALA A 215 -16.42 10.82 4.07
CA ALA A 215 -17.15 11.32 2.90
C ALA A 215 -18.31 10.38 2.51
N ALA A 216 -18.10 9.06 2.57
CA ALA A 216 -19.15 8.08 2.32
C ALA A 216 -20.29 8.19 3.34
N ILE A 217 -19.99 8.41 4.63
CA ILE A 217 -21.00 8.62 5.68
C ILE A 217 -21.82 9.89 5.40
N LEU A 218 -21.17 10.99 5.00
CA LEU A 218 -21.85 12.24 4.66
C LEU A 218 -22.74 12.12 3.42
N GLY A 219 -22.48 11.16 2.55
CA GLY A 219 -23.32 10.86 1.37
C GLY A 219 -24.61 10.11 1.70
N ILE A 220 -24.79 9.59 2.92
CA ILE A 220 -26.00 8.89 3.33
C ILE A 220 -27.10 9.91 3.60
N SER A 221 -28.31 9.67 3.02
CA SER A 221 -29.46 10.60 3.20
C SER A 221 -29.81 10.78 4.68
N PRO A 222 -29.94 12.04 5.16
CA PRO A 222 -30.41 12.33 6.53
C PRO A 222 -31.75 11.68 6.87
N THR A 223 -32.64 11.52 5.88
CA THR A 223 -33.95 10.90 6.06
C THR A 223 -33.87 9.46 6.59
N ASN A 224 -32.81 8.71 6.23
CA ASN A 224 -32.59 7.36 6.76
C ASN A 224 -32.33 7.36 8.26
N TYR A 225 -31.59 8.35 8.75
CA TYR A 225 -31.32 8.52 10.18
C TYR A 225 -32.56 9.02 10.94
N GLU A 226 -33.36 9.88 10.31
CA GLU A 226 -34.63 10.36 10.88
C GLU A 226 -35.63 9.22 11.03
N ALA A 227 -35.81 8.40 10.01
CA ALA A 227 -36.65 7.20 10.08
C ALA A 227 -36.21 6.25 11.20
N ALA A 228 -34.89 5.94 11.26
CA ALA A 228 -34.35 5.09 12.31
C ALA A 228 -34.58 5.66 13.73
N ARG A 229 -34.56 6.98 13.90
CA ARG A 229 -34.88 7.63 15.19
C ARG A 229 -36.36 7.52 15.54
N ILE A 230 -37.25 7.66 14.56
CA ILE A 230 -38.69 7.48 14.77
C ILE A 230 -38.98 6.03 15.19
N ASP A 231 -38.26 5.05 14.60
CA ASP A 231 -38.33 3.65 14.98
C ASP A 231 -37.67 3.32 16.33
N GLY A 232 -37.15 4.33 17.05
CA GLY A 232 -36.51 4.17 18.37
C GLY A 232 -35.10 3.60 18.35
N ALA A 233 -34.42 3.60 17.19
CA ALA A 233 -33.07 3.04 17.08
C ALA A 233 -32.05 3.84 17.87
N SER A 234 -31.30 3.15 18.76
CA SER A 234 -30.14 3.69 19.45
C SER A 234 -29.01 4.05 18.48
N LYS A 235 -28.03 4.85 18.94
CA LYS A 235 -26.88 5.26 18.12
C LYS A 235 -26.12 4.06 17.53
N MET A 236 -25.88 3.03 18.33
CA MET A 236 -25.19 1.81 17.86
C MET A 236 -26.02 1.07 16.79
N GLN A 237 -27.36 1.06 16.95
CA GLN A 237 -28.26 0.48 15.94
C GLN A 237 -28.26 1.33 14.64
N GLN A 238 -28.25 2.65 14.74
CA GLN A 238 -28.11 3.55 13.57
C GLN A 238 -26.77 3.28 12.83
N ILE A 239 -25.65 3.13 13.56
CA ILE A 239 -24.36 2.78 12.97
C ILE A 239 -24.45 1.43 12.24
N ARG A 240 -25.00 0.41 12.91
CA ARG A 240 -25.02 -0.97 12.39
C ARG A 240 -25.98 -1.15 11.21
N TYR A 241 -27.15 -0.51 11.24
CA TYR A 241 -28.22 -0.77 10.29
C TYR A 241 -28.42 0.34 9.24
N VAL A 242 -27.85 1.53 9.45
CA VAL A 242 -27.93 2.64 8.50
C VAL A 242 -26.55 3.02 7.97
N THR A 243 -25.60 3.34 8.87
CA THR A 243 -24.30 3.87 8.44
C THR A 243 -23.45 2.83 7.73
N ILE A 244 -23.21 1.65 8.36
CA ILE A 244 -22.36 0.61 7.76
C ILE A 244 -22.97 0.09 6.44
N PRO A 245 -24.27 -0.23 6.34
CA PRO A 245 -24.86 -0.59 5.07
C PRO A 245 -24.81 0.53 4.02
N GLY A 246 -25.04 1.77 4.43
CA GLY A 246 -24.98 2.92 3.53
C GLY A 246 -23.61 3.20 2.92
N MET A 247 -22.52 2.82 3.61
CA MET A 247 -21.15 2.96 3.09
C MET A 247 -20.54 1.66 2.53
N THR A 248 -21.33 0.59 2.40
CA THR A 248 -20.84 -0.74 1.98
C THR A 248 -20.09 -0.70 0.65
N ALA A 249 -20.56 0.07 -0.32
CA ALA A 249 -19.87 0.23 -1.61
C ALA A 249 -18.43 0.72 -1.43
N THR A 250 -18.23 1.75 -0.61
CA THR A 250 -16.89 2.29 -0.30
C THR A 250 -16.05 1.28 0.46
N LEU A 251 -16.63 0.58 1.44
CA LEU A 251 -15.92 -0.47 2.20
C LEU A 251 -15.41 -1.58 1.28
N VAL A 252 -16.25 -2.08 0.37
CA VAL A 252 -15.88 -3.15 -0.56
C VAL A 252 -14.77 -2.69 -1.50
N ILE A 253 -14.90 -1.50 -2.11
CA ILE A 253 -13.88 -0.97 -3.03
C ILE A 253 -12.54 -0.79 -2.30
N MET A 254 -12.54 -0.18 -1.12
CA MET A 254 -11.31 0.04 -0.36
C MET A 254 -10.67 -1.28 0.09
N LEU A 255 -11.48 -2.27 0.48
CA LEU A 255 -10.99 -3.59 0.85
C LEU A 255 -10.33 -4.30 -0.34
N ILE A 256 -10.92 -4.24 -1.54
CA ILE A 256 -10.33 -4.82 -2.76
C ILE A 256 -8.98 -4.15 -3.06
N LEU A 257 -8.91 -2.81 -2.95
CA LEU A 257 -7.68 -2.06 -3.17
C LEU A 257 -6.60 -2.42 -2.14
N ASP A 258 -6.96 -2.63 -0.88
CA ASP A 258 -6.02 -3.03 0.17
C ASP A 258 -5.54 -4.48 -0.01
N ILE A 259 -6.42 -5.40 -0.43
CA ILE A 259 -6.03 -6.76 -0.83
C ILE A 259 -5.01 -6.70 -1.99
N GLY A 260 -5.20 -5.81 -2.96
CA GLY A 260 -4.25 -5.61 -4.05
C GLY A 260 -2.86 -5.15 -3.60
N LYS A 261 -2.77 -4.51 -2.44
CA LYS A 261 -1.51 -4.03 -1.86
C LYS A 261 -0.85 -5.01 -0.89
N LEU A 262 -1.45 -6.19 -0.66
CA LEU A 262 -0.95 -7.16 0.35
C LEU A 262 0.52 -7.56 0.17
N LEU A 263 1.05 -7.49 -1.04
CA LEU A 263 2.45 -7.81 -1.31
C LEU A 263 3.30 -6.56 -1.63
N THR A 264 2.73 -5.36 -1.46
CA THR A 264 3.39 -4.09 -1.79
C THR A 264 3.77 -3.34 -0.51
N ILE A 265 4.72 -3.89 0.25
CA ILE A 265 5.32 -3.21 1.40
C ILE A 265 6.54 -2.43 0.92
N GLY A 266 6.58 -1.13 1.19
CA GLY A 266 7.76 -0.31 0.89
C GLY A 266 8.98 -0.73 1.73
N TYR A 267 10.17 -0.71 1.13
CA TYR A 267 11.43 -1.06 1.82
C TYR A 267 11.88 0.01 2.81
N GLU A 268 11.55 1.28 2.55
CA GLU A 268 12.08 2.44 3.29
C GLU A 268 11.80 2.35 4.79
N LYS A 269 10.55 2.18 5.19
CA LYS A 269 10.17 2.08 6.61
C LYS A 269 10.78 0.86 7.30
N VAL A 270 10.87 -0.26 6.58
CA VAL A 270 11.46 -1.50 7.13
C VAL A 270 12.95 -1.30 7.40
N ILE A 271 13.70 -0.77 6.43
CA ILE A 271 15.14 -0.51 6.57
C ILE A 271 15.41 0.50 7.69
N LEU A 272 14.61 1.57 7.75
CA LEU A 272 14.78 2.58 8.80
C LEU A 272 14.50 2.02 10.21
N LEU A 273 13.50 1.15 10.36
CA LEU A 273 13.20 0.48 11.63
C LEU A 273 14.23 -0.58 12.00
N GLN A 274 14.83 -1.28 11.01
CA GLN A 274 15.93 -2.21 11.27
C GLN A 274 17.17 -1.49 11.83
N GLY A 275 17.37 -0.24 11.44
CA GLY A 275 18.45 0.61 11.94
C GLY A 275 19.83 -0.03 11.77
N THR A 276 20.62 -0.04 12.87
CA THR A 276 21.98 -0.58 12.90
C THR A 276 22.06 -2.09 13.20
N SER A 277 20.95 -2.79 13.33
CA SER A 277 20.90 -4.22 13.71
C SER A 277 20.09 -5.05 12.70
N PRO A 278 20.38 -5.00 11.39
CA PRO A 278 19.62 -5.71 10.38
C PRO A 278 19.66 -7.23 10.58
N ASP A 279 20.78 -7.80 11.00
CA ASP A 279 20.96 -9.25 11.15
C ASP A 279 20.03 -9.86 12.20
N VAL A 280 19.81 -9.17 13.31
CA VAL A 280 18.96 -9.63 14.41
C VAL A 280 17.47 -9.63 13.99
N LEU A 281 17.05 -8.62 13.24
CA LEU A 281 15.68 -8.45 12.79
C LEU A 281 15.39 -9.16 11.46
N PHE A 282 16.40 -9.68 10.78
CA PHE A 282 16.29 -10.31 9.47
C PHE A 282 15.21 -11.39 9.40
N GLU A 283 15.01 -12.11 10.51
CA GLU A 283 14.03 -13.20 10.57
C GLU A 283 12.57 -12.72 10.39
N THR A 284 12.21 -11.56 10.93
CA THR A 284 10.82 -11.07 10.96
C THR A 284 10.60 -9.81 10.13
N ALA A 285 11.66 -9.09 9.78
CA ALA A 285 11.61 -7.81 9.10
C ALA A 285 11.95 -7.91 7.60
N GLU A 286 12.63 -8.99 7.14
CA GLU A 286 12.93 -9.15 5.73
C GLU A 286 11.66 -9.32 4.91
N THR A 287 11.38 -8.36 4.03
CA THR A 287 10.25 -8.35 3.10
C THR A 287 10.75 -8.55 1.65
N ILE A 288 9.84 -8.80 0.70
CA ILE A 288 10.23 -8.89 -0.73
C ILE A 288 10.91 -7.60 -1.18
N SER A 289 10.41 -6.43 -0.77
CA SER A 289 10.99 -5.16 -1.18
C SER A 289 12.40 -4.94 -0.60
N THR A 290 12.68 -5.36 0.64
CA THR A 290 14.03 -5.30 1.22
C THR A 290 14.94 -6.37 0.61
N TYR A 291 14.43 -7.56 0.33
CA TYR A 291 15.14 -8.62 -0.38
C TYR A 291 15.59 -8.15 -1.77
N VAL A 292 14.69 -7.55 -2.54
CA VAL A 292 15.01 -6.94 -3.85
C VAL A 292 16.01 -5.80 -3.70
N TRP A 293 15.87 -4.97 -2.68
CA TRP A 293 16.82 -3.90 -2.39
C TRP A 293 18.23 -4.45 -2.13
N HIS A 294 18.36 -5.52 -1.33
CA HIS A 294 19.65 -6.18 -1.09
C HIS A 294 20.24 -6.81 -2.34
N LEU A 295 19.42 -7.42 -3.22
CA LEU A 295 19.86 -7.96 -4.50
C LEU A 295 20.33 -6.88 -5.48
N ASN A 296 19.76 -5.68 -5.40
CA ASN A 296 20.09 -4.59 -6.33
C ASN A 296 21.25 -3.72 -5.86
N LEU A 297 21.39 -3.51 -4.53
CA LEU A 297 22.32 -2.54 -3.92
C LEU A 297 23.21 -3.14 -2.85
N GLY A 298 23.07 -4.43 -2.50
CA GLY A 298 23.89 -5.11 -1.51
C GLY A 298 25.30 -5.45 -2.03
N SER A 299 26.05 -6.18 -1.23
CA SER A 299 27.42 -6.62 -1.57
C SER A 299 27.48 -7.62 -2.73
N ASN A 300 26.42 -8.43 -2.91
CA ASN A 300 26.30 -9.41 -4.00
C ASN A 300 25.18 -8.98 -4.96
N VAL A 301 25.48 -8.00 -5.81
CA VAL A 301 24.49 -7.43 -6.74
C VAL A 301 24.06 -8.45 -7.79
N ASN A 302 22.78 -8.80 -7.79
CA ASN A 302 22.14 -9.62 -8.82
C ASN A 302 20.80 -8.98 -9.26
N LYS A 303 20.90 -7.97 -10.11
CA LYS A 303 19.74 -7.21 -10.58
C LYS A 303 18.74 -8.05 -11.35
N ALA A 304 19.18 -9.08 -12.06
CA ALA A 304 18.30 -9.97 -12.80
C ALA A 304 17.43 -10.81 -11.85
N ALA A 305 18.00 -11.33 -10.75
CA ALA A 305 17.23 -12.00 -9.71
C ALA A 305 16.28 -11.05 -8.97
N GLY A 306 16.73 -9.80 -8.70
CA GLY A 306 15.88 -8.78 -8.13
C GLY A 306 14.67 -8.44 -9.01
N ALA A 307 14.88 -8.27 -10.33
CA ALA A 307 13.81 -8.06 -11.30
C ALA A 307 12.85 -9.24 -11.39
N ALA A 308 13.35 -10.48 -11.30
CA ALA A 308 12.52 -11.68 -11.28
C ALA A 308 11.64 -11.75 -10.03
N ALA A 309 12.19 -11.40 -8.85
CA ALA A 309 11.44 -11.35 -7.59
C ALA A 309 10.33 -10.29 -7.63
N ASP A 310 10.62 -9.07 -8.11
CA ASP A 310 9.63 -8.01 -8.29
C ASP A 310 8.52 -8.40 -9.28
N MET A 311 8.89 -9.06 -10.39
CA MET A 311 7.93 -9.52 -11.38
C MET A 311 6.99 -10.59 -10.81
N LEU A 312 7.50 -11.57 -10.05
CA LEU A 312 6.67 -12.56 -9.35
C LEU A 312 5.73 -11.89 -8.36
N ASN A 313 6.25 -10.97 -7.56
CA ASN A 313 5.46 -10.21 -6.60
C ASN A 313 4.31 -9.45 -7.29
N SER A 314 4.59 -8.81 -8.43
CA SER A 314 3.61 -8.07 -9.21
C SER A 314 2.53 -8.98 -9.82
N VAL A 315 2.92 -10.15 -10.34
CA VAL A 315 1.98 -11.15 -10.88
C VAL A 315 1.05 -11.67 -9.77
N ILE A 316 1.60 -12.02 -8.60
CA ILE A 316 0.78 -12.51 -7.49
C ILE A 316 -0.16 -11.41 -6.99
N SER A 317 0.31 -10.15 -6.86
CA SER A 317 -0.53 -9.00 -6.50
C SER A 317 -1.67 -8.80 -7.49
N MET A 318 -1.41 -8.90 -8.79
CA MET A 318 -2.43 -8.81 -9.83
C MET A 318 -3.48 -9.93 -9.68
N LEU A 319 -3.05 -11.17 -9.45
CA LEU A 319 -3.96 -12.30 -9.24
C LEU A 319 -4.83 -12.11 -7.98
N LEU A 320 -4.27 -11.53 -6.90
CA LEU A 320 -5.02 -11.20 -5.69
C LEU A 320 -6.09 -10.14 -5.95
N VAL A 321 -5.78 -9.10 -6.74
CA VAL A 321 -6.77 -8.07 -7.13
C VAL A 321 -7.90 -8.67 -7.95
N ILE A 322 -7.56 -9.45 -8.99
CA ILE A 322 -8.56 -10.09 -9.85
C ILE A 322 -9.45 -11.04 -9.01
N GLY A 323 -8.82 -11.87 -8.18
CA GLY A 323 -9.53 -12.82 -7.32
C GLY A 323 -10.46 -12.12 -6.31
N SER A 324 -9.98 -11.07 -5.64
CA SER A 324 -10.79 -10.30 -4.70
C SER A 324 -11.96 -9.59 -5.37
N ASN A 325 -11.75 -9.03 -6.57
CA ASN A 325 -12.82 -8.41 -7.34
C ASN A 325 -13.89 -9.43 -7.79
N GLN A 326 -13.48 -10.64 -8.19
CA GLN A 326 -14.43 -11.71 -8.53
C GLN A 326 -15.24 -12.17 -7.32
N ILE A 327 -14.61 -12.25 -6.13
CA ILE A 327 -15.32 -12.57 -4.89
C ILE A 327 -16.29 -11.46 -4.54
N ALA A 328 -15.88 -10.20 -4.64
CA ALA A 328 -16.73 -9.05 -4.37
C ALA A 328 -17.97 -9.02 -5.27
N ARG A 329 -17.84 -9.34 -6.56
CA ARG A 329 -18.98 -9.46 -7.51
C ARG A 329 -20.02 -10.50 -7.08
N LYS A 330 -19.60 -11.58 -6.42
CA LYS A 330 -20.53 -12.62 -5.96
C LYS A 330 -21.22 -12.27 -4.65
N VAL A 331 -20.58 -11.45 -3.81
CA VAL A 331 -21.05 -11.11 -2.46
C VAL A 331 -21.78 -9.77 -2.42
N SER A 332 -21.44 -8.84 -3.30
CA SER A 332 -21.99 -7.49 -3.34
C SER A 332 -22.34 -7.11 -4.79
N SER A 333 -23.34 -6.24 -4.95
CA SER A 333 -23.63 -5.58 -6.24
C SER A 333 -22.53 -4.57 -6.65
N THR A 334 -21.54 -4.36 -5.81
CA THR A 334 -20.45 -3.39 -6.00
C THR A 334 -19.15 -4.11 -6.34
N SER A 335 -18.51 -3.72 -7.44
CA SER A 335 -17.22 -4.24 -7.89
C SER A 335 -16.41 -3.11 -8.52
N LEU A 336 -15.10 -3.31 -8.77
CA LEU A 336 -14.26 -2.30 -9.43
C LEU A 336 -14.56 -2.18 -10.94
N TYR A 337 -14.87 -3.27 -11.62
CA TYR A 337 -15.21 -3.36 -13.04
C TYR A 337 -16.09 -4.57 -13.33
#